data_43cb321e395d725be6cc483acfd85316
#
_entry.id   43cb321e395d725be6cc483acfd85316
#
_cell.length_a   1.000
_cell.length_b   1.000
_cell.length_c   1.000
_cell.angle_alpha   90.00
_cell.angle_beta   90.00
_cell.angle_gamma   90.00
#
_symmetry.space_group_name_H-M   'P 1'
#
loop_
_entity.id
_entity.type
_entity.pdbx_description
1 polymer ?
#
loop_
_entity_poly.entity_id
_entity_poly.type
_entity_poly.pdbx_seq_one_letter_code
_entity_poly.pdbx_strand_id
1 'polypeptide(L)'
;NELIEPSGSNDVVTALSENVQRIVAAGGLASINHPNYKWAFGYSQLVKVSGYRFIEVYNGHHLSNSEGDLERPSVSNIWDQLLTSGKKILGLAVDDSHNYHEIGPDLSNPGRGWIQVQVNQLSKNSILQAMSQGNYYASTGVELGELVLNKKQIRLEIDESATKQPNE
;
A
#
# COMPACT_ATOMS: atom_id res chain seq x y z
N ASN A 1 12.84 -13.76 -16.04
CA ASN A 1 12.72 -12.81 -14.91
C ASN A 1 13.84 -13.14 -13.95
N GLU A 2 14.84 -12.28 -13.85
CA GLU A 2 15.87 -12.38 -12.82
C GLU A 2 15.32 -11.86 -11.50
N LEU A 3 15.70 -12.51 -10.41
CA LEU A 3 15.43 -12.00 -9.06
C LEU A 3 16.26 -10.74 -8.83
N ILE A 4 15.65 -9.74 -8.25
CA ILE A 4 16.36 -8.52 -7.84
C ILE A 4 17.01 -8.81 -6.50
N GLU A 5 18.35 -8.84 -6.47
CA GLU A 5 19.11 -9.04 -5.24
C GLU A 5 18.84 -7.89 -4.26
N PRO A 6 18.61 -8.17 -2.97
CA PRO A 6 18.40 -7.12 -1.98
C PRO A 6 19.68 -6.35 -1.70
N SER A 7 19.54 -5.14 -1.13
CA SER A 7 20.68 -4.38 -0.61
C SER A 7 21.37 -5.14 0.54
N GLY A 8 22.69 -5.08 0.57
CA GLY A 8 23.51 -5.58 1.68
C GLY A 8 23.78 -4.53 2.77
N SER A 9 23.20 -3.33 2.67
CA SER A 9 23.44 -2.25 3.62
C SER A 9 22.76 -2.48 4.96
N ASN A 10 23.45 -2.13 6.05
CA ASN A 10 22.90 -2.10 7.41
C ASN A 10 22.24 -0.75 7.75
N ASP A 11 22.41 0.27 6.91
CA ASP A 11 21.72 1.56 7.04
C ASP A 11 20.36 1.50 6.33
N VAL A 12 19.29 1.80 7.06
CA VAL A 12 17.91 1.68 6.58
C VAL A 12 17.65 2.56 5.35
N VAL A 13 18.10 3.80 5.35
CA VAL A 13 17.85 4.74 4.24
C VAL A 13 18.59 4.27 2.99
N THR A 14 19.83 3.83 3.15
CA THR A 14 20.65 3.27 2.06
C THR A 14 20.01 2.00 1.51
N ALA A 15 19.64 1.06 2.39
CA ALA A 15 19.01 -0.20 1.98
C ALA A 15 17.71 0.03 1.20
N LEU A 16 16.82 0.89 1.71
CA LEU A 16 15.59 1.25 1.01
C LEU A 16 15.87 1.92 -0.34
N SER A 17 16.80 2.87 -0.38
CA SER A 17 17.14 3.61 -1.61
C SER A 17 17.70 2.69 -2.69
N GLU A 18 18.63 1.79 -2.34
CA GLU A 18 19.21 0.83 -3.28
C GLU A 18 18.15 -0.16 -3.80
N ASN A 19 17.30 -0.71 -2.91
CA ASN A 19 16.24 -1.62 -3.32
C ASN A 19 15.25 -0.94 -4.27
N VAL A 20 14.80 0.27 -3.94
CA VAL A 20 13.92 1.07 -4.81
C VAL A 20 14.56 1.32 -6.17
N GLN A 21 15.83 1.73 -6.20
CA GLN A 21 16.55 1.97 -7.46
C GLN A 21 16.66 0.72 -8.32
N ARG A 22 16.94 -0.44 -7.73
CA ARG A 22 17.00 -1.72 -8.45
C ARG A 22 15.65 -2.13 -9.04
N ILE A 23 14.55 -1.96 -8.27
CA ILE A 23 13.19 -2.22 -8.76
C ILE A 23 12.85 -1.32 -9.94
N VAL A 24 13.12 -0.01 -9.82
CA VAL A 24 12.83 0.97 -10.87
C VAL A 24 13.69 0.71 -12.11
N ALA A 25 14.98 0.39 -11.95
CA ALA A 25 15.87 0.06 -13.05
C ALA A 25 15.44 -1.20 -13.82
N ALA A 26 14.79 -2.14 -13.13
CA ALA A 26 14.19 -3.32 -13.74
C ALA A 26 12.81 -3.05 -14.39
N GLY A 27 12.35 -1.79 -14.41
CA GLY A 27 11.05 -1.38 -14.96
C GLY A 27 9.86 -1.66 -14.03
N GLY A 28 10.11 -1.92 -12.75
CA GLY A 28 9.08 -2.17 -11.74
C GLY A 28 8.55 -0.89 -11.10
N LEU A 29 7.43 -1.04 -10.38
CA LEU A 29 6.85 -0.01 -9.50
C LEU A 29 7.20 -0.37 -8.05
N ALA A 30 8.02 0.46 -7.39
CA ALA A 30 8.45 0.21 -6.03
C ALA A 30 7.38 0.59 -5.02
N SER A 31 7.13 -0.30 -4.06
CA SER A 31 6.27 -0.10 -2.89
C SER A 31 7.08 -0.20 -1.60
N ILE A 32 6.72 0.61 -0.62
CA ILE A 32 7.20 0.50 0.76
C ILE A 32 6.18 -0.34 1.53
N ASN A 33 6.62 -1.51 1.99
CA ASN A 33 5.77 -2.44 2.69
C ASN A 33 5.81 -2.19 4.20
N HIS A 34 4.68 -2.32 4.87
CA HIS A 34 4.44 -2.37 6.33
C HIS A 34 5.51 -1.65 7.19
N PRO A 35 5.69 -0.31 7.06
CA PRO A 35 6.79 0.41 7.71
C PRO A 35 6.81 0.25 9.24
N ASN A 36 5.64 0.08 9.85
CA ASN A 36 5.48 -0.11 11.28
C ASN A 36 5.72 -1.55 11.76
N TYR A 37 5.91 -2.51 10.84
CA TYR A 37 6.25 -3.87 11.27
C TYR A 37 7.57 -3.86 12.05
N LYS A 38 7.52 -4.33 13.30
CA LYS A 38 8.64 -4.22 14.26
C LYS A 38 9.18 -2.79 14.43
N TRP A 39 8.38 -1.76 14.05
CA TRP A 39 8.75 -0.34 14.09
C TRP A 39 10.05 -0.04 13.32
N ALA A 40 10.20 -0.67 12.16
CA ALA A 40 11.45 -0.71 11.43
C ALA A 40 11.89 0.65 10.91
N PHE A 41 10.94 1.48 10.41
CA PHE A 41 11.24 2.82 9.91
C PHE A 41 9.95 3.66 9.78
N GLY A 42 10.11 4.98 9.72
CA GLY A 42 9.00 5.92 9.67
C GLY A 42 9.29 7.11 8.76
N TYR A 43 8.59 8.22 9.00
CA TYR A 43 8.71 9.42 8.20
C TYR A 43 10.16 9.89 8.01
N SER A 44 10.96 9.93 9.10
CA SER A 44 12.33 10.45 9.08
C SER A 44 13.29 9.70 8.14
N GLN A 45 13.04 8.44 7.89
CA GLN A 45 13.75 7.63 6.90
C GLN A 45 13.11 7.79 5.52
N LEU A 46 11.80 7.61 5.41
CA LEU A 46 11.08 7.57 4.14
C LEU A 46 11.12 8.89 3.37
N VAL A 47 11.17 10.03 4.06
CA VAL A 47 11.29 11.34 3.42
C VAL A 47 12.60 11.49 2.62
N LYS A 48 13.66 10.78 3.01
CA LYS A 48 14.97 10.77 2.37
C LYS A 48 15.07 9.81 1.17
N VAL A 49 14.18 8.81 1.09
CA VAL A 49 14.16 7.83 0.00
C VAL A 49 13.35 8.38 -1.17
N SER A 50 13.85 8.20 -2.40
CA SER A 50 13.18 8.66 -3.62
C SER A 50 12.94 7.49 -4.57
N GLY A 51 11.92 7.63 -5.46
CA GLY A 51 11.65 6.66 -6.52
C GLY A 51 10.59 5.62 -6.20
N TYR A 52 10.21 5.41 -4.93
CA TYR A 52 9.05 4.56 -4.63
C TYR A 52 7.75 5.29 -4.97
N ARG A 53 6.77 4.52 -5.43
CA ARG A 53 5.48 5.03 -5.88
C ARG A 53 4.37 4.77 -4.87
N PHE A 54 4.49 3.70 -4.09
CA PHE A 54 3.46 3.22 -3.20
C PHE A 54 3.97 3.05 -1.78
N ILE A 55 3.02 3.08 -0.85
CA ILE A 55 3.21 2.70 0.55
C ILE A 55 1.99 1.90 1.01
N GLU A 56 2.19 0.81 1.73
CA GLU A 56 1.12 0.08 2.40
C GLU A 56 0.62 0.90 3.58
N VAL A 57 -0.49 1.63 3.38
CA VAL A 57 -1.15 2.39 4.43
C VAL A 57 -1.92 1.47 5.37
N TYR A 58 -2.51 0.42 4.79
CA TYR A 58 -3.11 -0.67 5.53
C TYR A 58 -2.47 -2.00 5.11
N ASN A 59 -2.11 -2.80 6.10
CA ASN A 59 -1.60 -4.16 5.90
C ASN A 59 -2.33 -5.08 6.89
N GLY A 60 -2.97 -6.13 6.36
CA GLY A 60 -3.81 -7.06 7.11
C GLY A 60 -3.07 -8.08 7.98
N HIS A 61 -1.75 -8.06 7.98
CA HIS A 61 -0.96 -8.89 8.89
C HIS A 61 -1.12 -8.38 10.33
N HIS A 62 -1.44 -9.28 11.26
CA HIS A 62 -1.76 -8.93 12.66
C HIS A 62 -0.62 -8.21 13.43
N LEU A 63 0.63 -8.29 12.96
CA LEU A 63 1.79 -7.61 13.55
C LEU A 63 2.25 -6.38 12.74
N SER A 64 1.47 -5.93 11.76
CA SER A 64 1.85 -4.81 10.89
C SER A 64 1.90 -3.46 11.62
N ASN A 65 1.18 -3.34 12.76
CA ASN A 65 1.05 -2.11 13.55
C ASN A 65 0.61 -0.90 12.72
N SER A 66 -0.23 -1.11 11.70
CA SER A 66 -0.64 -0.06 10.76
C SER A 66 -1.30 1.13 11.47
N GLU A 67 -2.07 0.88 12.54
CA GLU A 67 -2.76 1.91 13.34
C GLU A 67 -1.84 2.69 14.29
N GLY A 68 -0.58 2.28 14.45
CA GLY A 68 0.31 2.89 15.41
C GLY A 68 -0.02 2.49 16.85
N ASP A 69 0.50 3.24 17.82
CA ASP A 69 0.20 3.11 19.24
C ASP A 69 0.21 4.51 19.92
N LEU A 70 0.20 4.55 21.25
CA LEU A 70 0.19 5.83 22.01
C LEU A 70 1.46 6.66 21.81
N GLU A 71 2.56 6.05 21.41
CA GLU A 71 3.87 6.70 21.26
C GLU A 71 4.31 6.84 19.80
N ARG A 72 3.71 6.06 18.90
CA ARG A 72 4.17 5.91 17.51
C ARG A 72 3.03 6.16 16.53
N PRO A 73 3.27 6.95 15.46
CA PRO A 73 2.24 7.30 14.50
C PRO A 73 1.74 6.07 13.72
N SER A 74 0.48 6.13 13.32
CA SER A 74 -0.06 5.21 12.34
C SER A 74 0.65 5.39 10.99
N VAL A 75 0.56 4.37 10.12
CA VAL A 75 1.08 4.50 8.75
C VAL A 75 0.31 5.56 7.97
N SER A 76 -0.97 5.75 8.24
CA SER A 76 -1.77 6.86 7.67
C SER A 76 -1.16 8.22 8.01
N ASN A 77 -0.74 8.42 9.27
CA ASN A 77 -0.09 9.67 9.68
C ASN A 77 1.30 9.84 9.04
N ILE A 78 2.06 8.76 8.89
CA ILE A 78 3.35 8.78 8.18
C ILE A 78 3.12 9.18 6.72
N TRP A 79 2.13 8.61 6.06
CA TRP A 79 1.76 8.92 4.68
C TRP A 79 1.33 10.37 4.52
N ASP A 80 0.49 10.91 5.40
CA ASP A 80 0.08 12.32 5.40
C ASP A 80 1.29 13.26 5.51
N GLN A 81 2.24 12.98 6.42
CA GLN A 81 3.48 13.75 6.54
C GLN A 81 4.32 13.70 5.24
N LEU A 82 4.40 12.55 4.59
CA LEU A 82 5.11 12.40 3.30
C LEU A 82 4.43 13.23 2.19
N LEU A 83 3.09 13.21 2.12
CA LEU A 83 2.33 14.03 1.18
C LEU A 83 2.52 15.54 1.46
N THR A 84 2.46 15.94 2.72
CA THR A 84 2.70 17.32 3.16
C THR A 84 4.10 17.79 2.83
N SER A 85 5.10 16.90 2.84
CA SER A 85 6.48 17.21 2.40
C SER A 85 6.63 17.35 0.88
N GLY A 86 5.55 17.18 0.10
CA GLY A 86 5.52 17.30 -1.36
C GLY A 86 5.79 15.99 -2.12
N LYS A 87 5.91 14.86 -1.42
CA LYS A 87 6.04 13.56 -2.09
C LYS A 87 4.71 13.15 -2.72
N LYS A 88 4.76 12.57 -3.93
CA LYS A 88 3.58 12.07 -4.66
C LYS A 88 3.52 10.54 -4.53
N ILE A 89 3.06 10.06 -3.40
CA ILE A 89 3.02 8.64 -3.04
C ILE A 89 1.56 8.21 -2.89
N LEU A 90 1.24 7.05 -3.44
CA LEU A 90 -0.09 6.47 -3.42
C LEU A 90 -0.18 5.40 -2.32
N GLY A 91 -1.32 5.38 -1.60
CA GLY A 91 -1.58 4.39 -0.56
C GLY A 91 -2.14 3.09 -1.12
N LEU A 92 -1.72 1.98 -0.53
CA LEU A 92 -2.25 0.64 -0.80
C LEU A 92 -2.89 0.08 0.47
N ALA A 93 -3.91 -0.78 0.27
CA ALA A 93 -4.32 -1.78 1.24
C ALA A 93 -3.91 -3.15 0.72
N VAL A 94 -3.40 -4.00 1.59
CA VAL A 94 -2.93 -5.35 1.27
C VAL A 94 -3.27 -6.33 2.39
N ASP A 95 -3.38 -7.61 2.04
CA ASP A 95 -3.59 -8.69 3.00
C ASP A 95 -2.32 -9.07 3.75
N ASP A 96 -1.19 -9.09 3.05
CA ASP A 96 0.07 -9.70 3.48
C ASP A 96 -0.15 -11.15 3.99
N SER A 97 -0.90 -11.93 3.18
CA SER A 97 -1.40 -13.25 3.56
C SER A 97 -0.31 -14.30 3.66
N HIS A 98 -0.33 -15.03 4.78
CA HIS A 98 0.58 -16.15 5.05
C HIS A 98 -0.17 -17.42 5.48
N ASN A 99 -1.44 -17.29 5.84
CA ASN A 99 -2.28 -18.38 6.36
C ASN A 99 -3.51 -18.56 5.47
N TYR A 100 -3.61 -19.73 4.81
CA TYR A 100 -4.66 -20.00 3.80
C TYR A 100 -5.61 -21.12 4.22
N HIS A 101 -5.28 -21.90 5.24
CA HIS A 101 -6.05 -23.07 5.67
C HIS A 101 -6.82 -22.85 6.97
N GLU A 102 -6.24 -22.07 7.87
CA GLU A 102 -6.85 -21.71 9.14
C GLU A 102 -7.15 -20.21 9.13
N ILE A 103 -8.32 -19.82 9.64
CA ILE A 103 -8.75 -18.42 9.75
C ILE A 103 -8.82 -18.02 11.20
N GLY A 104 -8.26 -16.88 11.55
CA GLY A 104 -8.27 -16.36 12.91
C GLY A 104 -7.67 -14.96 13.01
N PRO A 105 -7.94 -14.25 14.13
CA PRO A 105 -7.48 -12.89 14.34
C PRO A 105 -5.96 -12.76 14.40
N ASP A 106 -5.27 -13.77 14.92
CA ASP A 106 -3.81 -13.81 15.05
C ASP A 106 -3.10 -14.42 13.84
N LEU A 107 -3.84 -14.62 12.75
CA LEU A 107 -3.33 -15.18 11.50
C LEU A 107 -3.42 -14.15 10.39
N SER A 108 -2.50 -14.22 9.42
CA SER A 108 -2.53 -13.36 8.23
C SER A 108 -3.34 -14.03 7.13
N ASN A 109 -4.62 -13.77 7.11
CA ASN A 109 -5.57 -14.37 6.18
C ASN A 109 -5.82 -13.47 4.95
N PRO A 110 -6.20 -14.06 3.78
CA PRO A 110 -6.64 -13.28 2.62
C PRO A 110 -7.98 -12.59 2.87
N GLY A 111 -8.23 -11.50 2.12
CA GLY A 111 -9.49 -10.77 2.14
C GLY A 111 -9.56 -9.68 3.22
N ARG A 112 -8.44 -9.28 3.79
CA ARG A 112 -8.38 -8.21 4.80
C ARG A 112 -8.10 -6.83 4.22
N GLY A 113 -7.42 -6.77 3.07
CA GLY A 113 -7.13 -5.52 2.38
C GLY A 113 -6.77 -5.75 0.92
N TRP A 114 -7.27 -4.89 0.05
CA TRP A 114 -7.01 -4.95 -1.39
C TRP A 114 -7.13 -3.59 -2.05
N ILE A 115 -6.81 -3.53 -3.33
CA ILE A 115 -7.10 -2.39 -4.18
C ILE A 115 -8.09 -2.77 -5.28
N GLN A 116 -9.01 -1.86 -5.60
CA GLN A 116 -9.91 -1.95 -6.75
C GLN A 116 -9.38 -1.04 -7.85
N VAL A 117 -8.93 -1.64 -8.95
CA VAL A 117 -8.26 -0.92 -10.04
C VAL A 117 -9.23 -0.69 -11.19
N GLN A 118 -9.39 0.57 -11.62
CA GLN A 118 -10.24 0.92 -12.74
C GLN A 118 -9.49 0.77 -14.07
N VAL A 119 -9.93 -0.19 -14.88
CA VAL A 119 -9.37 -0.44 -16.22
C VAL A 119 -10.47 -0.69 -17.25
N ASN A 120 -10.24 -0.30 -18.50
CA ASN A 120 -11.15 -0.61 -19.60
C ASN A 120 -10.95 -2.03 -20.15
N GLN A 121 -9.78 -2.62 -19.94
CA GLN A 121 -9.43 -3.96 -20.39
C GLN A 121 -8.57 -4.65 -19.33
N LEU A 122 -8.93 -5.86 -18.99
CA LEU A 122 -8.16 -6.68 -18.05
C LEU A 122 -6.87 -7.18 -18.72
N SER A 123 -5.79 -6.45 -18.51
CA SER A 123 -4.44 -6.81 -18.95
C SER A 123 -3.39 -6.33 -17.97
N LYS A 124 -2.24 -7.00 -17.93
CA LYS A 124 -1.09 -6.60 -17.09
C LYS A 124 -0.74 -5.12 -17.29
N ASN A 125 -0.63 -4.68 -18.54
CA ASN A 125 -0.22 -3.31 -18.85
C ASN A 125 -1.26 -2.28 -18.40
N SER A 126 -2.56 -2.56 -18.63
CA SER A 126 -3.64 -1.67 -18.19
C SER A 126 -3.68 -1.53 -16.67
N ILE A 127 -3.51 -2.64 -15.93
CA ILE A 127 -3.47 -2.62 -14.46
C ILE A 127 -2.27 -1.81 -13.96
N LEU A 128 -1.06 -2.08 -14.45
CA LEU A 128 0.14 -1.36 -14.03
C LEU A 128 0.06 0.14 -14.36
N GLN A 129 -0.50 0.49 -15.53
CA GLN A 129 -0.72 1.86 -15.92
C GLN A 129 -1.72 2.55 -14.99
N ALA A 130 -2.87 1.94 -14.74
CA ALA A 130 -3.89 2.48 -13.85
C ALA A 130 -3.35 2.66 -12.42
N MET A 131 -2.63 1.68 -11.88
CA MET A 131 -1.97 1.79 -10.58
C MET A 131 -0.98 2.96 -10.55
N SER A 132 -0.11 3.09 -11.55
CA SER A 132 0.87 4.17 -11.61
C SER A 132 0.25 5.56 -11.68
N GLN A 133 -0.96 5.67 -12.24
CA GLN A 133 -1.75 6.90 -12.35
C GLN A 133 -2.62 7.19 -11.11
N GLY A 134 -2.79 6.21 -10.21
CA GLY A 134 -3.68 6.31 -9.06
C GLY A 134 -5.15 6.06 -9.39
N ASN A 135 -5.44 5.39 -10.51
CA ASN A 135 -6.79 5.04 -10.93
C ASN A 135 -7.26 3.76 -10.19
N TYR A 136 -7.31 3.85 -8.88
CA TYR A 136 -7.78 2.78 -8.00
C TYR A 136 -8.18 3.38 -6.65
N TYR A 137 -8.89 2.61 -5.87
CA TYR A 137 -9.06 2.87 -4.44
C TYR A 137 -8.62 1.65 -3.61
N ALA A 138 -8.23 1.91 -2.37
CA ALA A 138 -7.89 0.88 -1.40
C ALA A 138 -9.10 0.59 -0.51
N SER A 139 -9.31 -0.67 -0.16
CA SER A 139 -10.46 -1.10 0.64
C SER A 139 -10.11 -2.23 1.58
N THR A 140 -10.85 -2.28 2.68
CA THR A 140 -10.88 -3.39 3.65
C THR A 140 -12.26 -4.05 3.72
N GLY A 141 -13.16 -3.77 2.76
CA GLY A 141 -14.50 -4.37 2.72
C GLY A 141 -15.49 -3.58 1.88
N VAL A 142 -15.33 -2.26 1.79
CA VAL A 142 -16.26 -1.40 1.04
C VAL A 142 -16.03 -1.53 -0.46
N GLU A 143 -17.09 -1.76 -1.22
CA GLU A 143 -17.09 -1.67 -2.68
C GLU A 143 -17.88 -0.45 -3.15
N LEU A 144 -17.31 0.27 -4.15
CA LEU A 144 -17.94 1.45 -4.74
C LEU A 144 -18.67 1.07 -6.02
N GLY A 145 -19.95 1.44 -6.11
CA GLY A 145 -20.76 1.33 -7.33
C GLY A 145 -20.39 2.42 -8.35
N GLU A 146 -20.26 3.65 -7.88
CA GLU A 146 -19.85 4.80 -8.70
C GLU A 146 -18.82 5.65 -7.96
N LEU A 147 -17.80 6.11 -8.70
CA LEU A 147 -16.84 7.12 -8.24
C LEU A 147 -16.66 8.19 -9.30
N VAL A 148 -17.13 9.41 -9.05
CA VAL A 148 -16.96 10.56 -9.92
C VAL A 148 -16.04 11.56 -9.23
N LEU A 149 -14.92 11.86 -9.88
CA LEU A 149 -13.95 12.86 -9.43
C LEU A 149 -13.86 13.99 -10.45
N ASN A 150 -14.09 15.21 -10.02
CA ASN A 150 -13.83 16.40 -10.82
C ASN A 150 -13.29 17.53 -9.93
N LYS A 151 -12.94 18.68 -10.54
CA LYS A 151 -12.33 19.82 -9.83
C LYS A 151 -13.19 20.42 -8.71
N LYS A 152 -14.49 20.14 -8.68
CA LYS A 152 -15.45 20.79 -7.76
C LYS A 152 -16.11 19.80 -6.81
N GLN A 153 -16.10 18.50 -7.14
CA GLN A 153 -16.93 17.52 -6.47
C GLN A 153 -16.25 16.15 -6.48
N ILE A 154 -16.36 15.48 -5.35
CA ILE A 154 -16.17 14.03 -5.22
C ILE A 154 -17.55 13.47 -4.93
N ARG A 155 -18.03 12.56 -5.78
CA ARG A 155 -19.24 11.78 -5.55
C ARG A 155 -18.86 10.32 -5.57
N LEU A 156 -19.25 9.61 -4.54
CA LEU A 156 -19.08 8.16 -4.45
C LEU A 156 -20.41 7.54 -4.02
N GLU A 157 -20.68 6.37 -4.53
CA GLU A 157 -21.81 5.54 -4.17
C GLU A 157 -21.28 4.20 -3.67
N ILE A 158 -21.75 3.77 -2.49
CA ILE A 158 -21.34 2.49 -1.91
C ILE A 158 -22.29 1.43 -2.46
N ASP A 159 -21.74 0.36 -3.03
CA ASP A 159 -22.52 -0.83 -3.36
C ASP A 159 -22.68 -1.68 -2.09
N GLU A 160 -23.81 -1.50 -1.43
CA GLU A 160 -24.13 -2.24 -0.19
C GLU A 160 -24.26 -3.74 -0.44
N SER A 161 -24.59 -4.18 -1.65
CA SER A 161 -24.77 -5.58 -1.99
C SER A 161 -23.44 -6.31 -2.19
N ALA A 162 -22.42 -5.59 -2.64
CA ALA A 162 -21.08 -6.11 -2.89
C ALA A 162 -20.12 -5.86 -1.72
N THR A 163 -20.42 -4.86 -0.86
CA THR A 163 -19.62 -4.54 0.32
C THR A 163 -19.57 -5.74 1.29
N LYS A 164 -18.38 -6.16 1.63
CA LYS A 164 -18.12 -7.28 2.53
C LYS A 164 -17.57 -6.78 3.86
N GLN A 165 -17.94 -7.48 4.94
CA GLN A 165 -17.24 -7.31 6.21
C GLN A 165 -15.83 -7.90 6.06
N PRO A 166 -14.78 -7.21 6.56
CA PRO A 166 -13.46 -7.81 6.64
C PRO A 166 -13.53 -9.13 7.40
N ASN A 167 -12.77 -10.11 6.98
CA ASN A 167 -12.61 -11.34 7.77
C ASN A 167 -11.83 -10.97 9.04
N GLU A 168 -12.53 -10.94 10.18
CA GLU A 168 -11.94 -10.76 11.51
C GLU A 168 -11.11 -11.96 11.94
#